data_b997f26daff8509e08f052a4fdb8b6a5
#
_entry.id   b997f26daff8509e08f052a4fdb8b6a5
#
_cell.length_a   1.000
_cell.length_b   1.000
_cell.length_c   1.000
_cell.angle_alpha   90.00
_cell.angle_beta   90.00
_cell.angle_gamma   90.00
#
_symmetry.space_group_name_H-M   'P 1'
#
loop_
_entity.id
_entity.type
_entity.pdbx_description
1 polymer ?
#
loop_
_entity_poly.entity_id
_entity_poly.type
_entity_poly.pdbx_seq_one_letter_code
_entity_poly.pdbx_strand_id
1 'polypeptide(L)'
;MKNKKGGGAQLWGMVLYDIIGDGCLNGVWTNTHTESKKIMNEIARKKKNDEKDPIAGEYYVSWIEEKGGPVSGTLKVESKITHYSFEWIVSGKTSFKGVGILLGEKRLAVTYWDGESIGLPVG
;
A
#
# COMPACT_ATOMS: atom_id res chain seq x y z
N MET A 1 -18.01 0.77 19.21
CA MET A 1 -18.05 1.11 19.01
C MET A 1 -18.44 1.11 18.35
N LYS A 2 -18.34 1.16 18.26
CA LYS A 2 -18.45 1.30 17.69
C LYS A 2 -18.61 1.67 16.92
N ASN A 3 -18.56 1.86 16.74
CA ASN A 3 -18.52 2.36 16.06
C ASN A 3 -18.82 2.57 15.35
N LYS A 4 -19.01 2.70 15.06
CA LYS A 4 -19.04 3.02 14.57
C LYS A 4 -19.53 3.09 13.96
N LYS A 5 -20.04 3.21 13.58
CA LYS A 5 -20.13 3.40 13.32
C LYS A 5 -20.03 3.55 13.14
N GLY A 6 -20.20 3.54 12.97
CA GLY A 6 -19.61 3.81 13.07
C GLY A 6 -19.02 3.72 13.03
N GLY A 7 -19.07 4.00 12.95
CA GLY A 7 -18.17 4.13 12.93
C GLY A 7 -17.22 3.40 13.02
N GLY A 8 -17.17 2.70 12.61
CA GLY A 8 -16.18 1.84 12.76
C GLY A 8 -14.86 2.43 12.77
N ALA A 9 -13.96 1.77 13.33
CA ALA A 9 -12.63 2.25 13.35
C ALA A 9 -12.09 2.28 11.94
N GLN A 10 -11.44 3.35 11.63
CA GLN A 10 -10.79 3.49 10.37
C GLN A 10 -9.65 2.49 10.25
N LEU A 11 -9.46 1.94 9.07
CA LEU A 11 -8.35 1.04 8.84
C LEU A 11 -7.07 1.83 8.62
N TRP A 12 -6.06 1.50 9.40
CA TRP A 12 -4.72 2.04 9.23
C TRP A 12 -3.76 0.89 9.15
N GLY A 13 -2.78 1.01 8.28
CA GLY A 13 -1.78 -0.04 8.15
C GLY A 13 -0.43 0.48 7.77
N MET A 14 0.51 -0.45 7.69
CA MET A 14 1.85 -0.14 7.23
C MET A 14 2.35 -1.28 6.41
N VAL A 15 3.15 -0.96 5.43
CA VAL A 15 3.81 -1.95 4.61
C VAL A 15 5.26 -1.54 4.45
N LEU A 16 6.14 -2.50 4.57
CA LEU A 16 7.55 -2.29 4.34
C LEU A 16 7.91 -3.07 3.09
N TYR A 17 8.39 -2.38 2.09
CA TYR A 17 8.79 -3.02 0.84
C TYR A 17 10.30 -3.11 0.74
N ASP A 18 10.76 -4.26 0.27
CA ASP A 18 12.12 -4.38 -0.24
C ASP A 18 12.03 -4.15 -1.75
N ILE A 19 12.93 -3.34 -2.28
CA ILE A 19 13.02 -3.13 -3.72
C ILE A 19 13.94 -4.20 -4.28
N ILE A 20 13.38 -5.10 -5.09
CA ILE A 20 14.14 -6.23 -5.58
C ILE A 20 14.24 -6.10 -7.08
N GLY A 21 15.42 -5.87 -7.56
CA GLY A 21 15.63 -5.76 -9.00
C GLY A 21 14.83 -4.64 -9.61
N ASP A 22 14.71 -4.63 -10.91
CA ASP A 22 14.05 -3.57 -11.60
C ASP A 22 12.56 -3.75 -11.55
N GLY A 23 11.88 -2.86 -10.88
CA GLY A 23 10.43 -2.82 -10.92
C GLY A 23 9.72 -3.87 -10.08
N CYS A 24 10.40 -4.45 -9.11
CA CYS A 24 9.77 -5.39 -8.20
C CYS A 24 9.80 -4.90 -6.78
N LEU A 25 8.66 -4.97 -6.09
CA LEU A 25 8.56 -4.62 -4.68
C LEU A 25 8.03 -5.84 -3.94
N ASN A 26 8.70 -6.20 -2.86
CA ASN A 26 8.28 -7.33 -2.04
C ASN A 26 7.94 -6.78 -0.67
N GLY A 27 6.69 -6.83 -0.27
CA GLY A 27 6.23 -6.17 0.93
C GLY A 27 5.77 -7.10 2.01
N VAL A 28 5.92 -6.63 3.26
CA VAL A 28 5.27 -7.25 4.39
C VAL A 28 4.37 -6.20 5.01
N TRP A 29 3.19 -6.56 5.43
CA TRP A 29 2.23 -5.56 5.89
C TRP A 29 1.36 -6.09 7.02
N THR A 30 0.78 -5.14 7.76
CA THR A 30 -0.24 -5.41 8.75
C THR A 30 -1.13 -4.19 8.84
N ASN A 31 -2.27 -4.33 9.48
CA ASN A 31 -3.14 -3.18 9.70
C ASN A 31 -4.01 -3.40 10.92
N THR A 32 -4.78 -2.38 11.26
CA THR A 32 -5.58 -2.37 12.46
C THR A 32 -6.74 -3.36 12.45
N HIS A 33 -7.07 -3.93 11.28
CA HIS A 33 -8.13 -4.91 11.19
C HIS A 33 -7.59 -6.35 11.15
N THR A 34 -6.29 -6.53 11.17
CA THR A 34 -5.69 -7.85 11.25
C THR A 34 -5.88 -8.38 12.67
N GLU A 35 -6.48 -9.53 12.81
CA GLU A 35 -6.83 -10.03 14.12
C GLU A 35 -5.68 -10.73 14.81
N SER A 36 -4.72 -11.17 14.08
CA SER A 36 -3.55 -11.80 14.66
C SER A 36 -2.38 -10.84 14.54
N LYS A 37 -1.30 -11.13 15.21
CA LYS A 37 -0.11 -10.30 15.08
C LYS A 37 0.74 -10.77 13.92
N LYS A 38 0.15 -11.39 12.94
CA LYS A 38 0.88 -11.91 11.81
C LYS A 38 1.23 -10.83 10.83
N ILE A 39 2.31 -11.06 10.11
CA ILE A 39 2.70 -10.21 9.02
C ILE A 39 2.23 -10.87 7.76
N MET A 40 1.57 -10.12 6.91
CA MET A 40 1.05 -10.59 5.63
C MET A 40 1.99 -10.15 4.52
N ASN A 41 1.88 -10.75 3.37
CA ASN A 41 2.78 -10.48 2.25
C ASN A 41 2.08 -9.82 1.07
N GLU A 42 2.84 -9.04 0.33
CA GLU A 42 2.37 -8.39 -0.87
C GLU A 42 3.51 -8.38 -1.88
N ILE A 43 3.20 -8.55 -3.14
CA ILE A 43 4.21 -8.43 -4.18
C ILE A 43 3.69 -7.48 -5.25
N ALA A 44 4.55 -6.64 -5.77
CA ALA A 44 4.21 -5.71 -6.83
C ALA A 44 5.27 -5.76 -7.92
N ARG A 45 4.82 -5.69 -9.18
CA ARG A 45 5.72 -5.70 -10.32
C ARG A 45 5.30 -4.59 -11.26
N LYS A 46 6.24 -3.76 -11.67
CA LYS A 46 5.93 -2.66 -12.57
C LYS A 46 5.35 -3.17 -13.87
N LYS A 47 4.34 -2.48 -14.36
CA LYS A 47 3.72 -2.81 -15.62
C LYS A 47 4.62 -2.44 -16.80
N LYS A 48 5.38 -1.34 -16.66
CA LYS A 48 6.32 -0.92 -17.65
C LYS A 48 7.52 -0.37 -16.98
N ASN A 49 8.68 -0.57 -17.52
CA ASN A 49 9.87 0.05 -16.99
C ASN A 49 9.88 1.51 -17.37
N ASP A 50 10.00 2.37 -16.38
CA ASP A 50 10.11 3.80 -16.62
C ASP A 50 11.43 4.19 -16.06
N GLU A 51 12.29 4.73 -16.91
CA GLU A 51 13.61 5.01 -16.45
C GLU A 51 13.77 6.28 -15.72
N LYS A 52 12.75 7.14 -15.69
CA LYS A 52 12.89 8.40 -15.04
C LYS A 52 12.91 8.27 -13.54
N ASP A 53 12.09 7.40 -13.01
CA ASP A 53 12.03 7.18 -11.57
C ASP A 53 11.89 5.67 -11.36
N PRO A 54 12.82 5.04 -10.70
CA PRO A 54 12.77 3.60 -10.53
C PRO A 54 11.61 3.12 -9.66
N ILE A 55 10.98 4.01 -8.89
CA ILE A 55 9.92 3.62 -8.00
C ILE A 55 8.55 4.05 -8.49
N ALA A 56 8.45 5.27 -9.01
CA ALA A 56 7.15 5.77 -9.47
C ALA A 56 6.68 4.98 -10.70
N GLY A 57 5.39 4.76 -10.79
CA GLY A 57 4.79 4.06 -11.91
C GLY A 57 3.60 3.23 -11.48
N GLU A 58 3.11 2.42 -12.39
CA GLU A 58 2.01 1.52 -12.11
C GLU A 58 2.53 0.10 -11.99
N TYR A 59 1.99 -0.63 -11.03
CA TYR A 59 2.41 -1.99 -10.73
C TYR A 59 1.21 -2.92 -10.76
N TYR A 60 1.41 -4.15 -11.18
CA TYR A 60 0.51 -5.24 -10.86
C TYR A 60 0.79 -5.59 -9.40
N VAL A 61 -0.23 -5.67 -8.56
CA VAL A 61 -0.04 -5.95 -7.15
C VAL A 61 -0.94 -7.10 -6.72
N SER A 62 -0.45 -7.89 -5.80
CA SER A 62 -1.21 -9.00 -5.25
C SER A 62 -0.85 -9.19 -3.80
N TRP A 63 -1.84 -9.48 -2.99
CA TRP A 63 -1.62 -9.79 -1.57
C TRP A 63 -2.64 -10.83 -1.11
N ILE A 64 -2.42 -11.37 0.08
CA ILE A 64 -3.33 -12.34 0.64
C ILE A 64 -3.87 -11.76 1.94
N GLU A 65 -5.18 -11.67 2.02
CA GLU A 65 -5.84 -11.15 3.21
C GLU A 65 -6.01 -12.27 4.22
N GLU A 66 -5.99 -11.88 5.49
CA GLU A 66 -6.03 -12.86 6.55
C GLU A 66 -7.26 -13.76 6.44
N LYS A 67 -8.39 -13.22 6.09
CA LYS A 67 -9.61 -13.98 6.00
C LYS A 67 -10.20 -14.07 4.62
N GLY A 68 -9.81 -13.21 3.74
CA GLY A 68 -10.44 -13.10 2.44
C GLY A 68 -9.73 -13.81 1.30
N GLY A 69 -8.53 -14.29 1.53
CA GLY A 69 -7.76 -14.93 0.47
C GLY A 69 -7.05 -13.95 -0.44
N PRO A 70 -6.66 -14.38 -1.62
CA PRO A 70 -5.85 -13.54 -2.49
C PRO A 70 -6.64 -12.39 -3.13
N VAL A 71 -5.99 -11.27 -3.26
CA VAL A 71 -6.53 -10.08 -3.90
C VAL A 71 -5.49 -9.59 -4.90
N SER A 72 -5.93 -9.15 -6.06
CA SER A 72 -5.04 -8.58 -7.07
C SER A 72 -5.58 -7.27 -7.57
N GLY A 73 -4.71 -6.39 -7.97
CA GLY A 73 -5.11 -5.08 -8.45
C GLY A 73 -3.94 -4.32 -9.06
N THR A 74 -4.08 -3.02 -9.04
CA THR A 74 -3.06 -2.09 -9.52
C THR A 74 -2.60 -1.22 -8.37
N LEU A 75 -1.31 -1.04 -8.27
CA LEU A 75 -0.72 -0.08 -7.33
C LEU A 75 -0.16 1.06 -8.16
N LYS A 76 -0.59 2.28 -7.87
CA LYS A 76 -0.05 3.47 -8.52
C LYS A 76 0.84 4.20 -7.54
N VAL A 77 2.06 4.46 -7.93
CA VAL A 77 3.03 5.16 -7.09
C VAL A 77 3.47 6.42 -7.82
N GLU A 78 3.30 7.56 -7.16
CA GLU A 78 3.69 8.83 -7.72
C GLU A 78 4.75 9.47 -6.87
N SER A 79 5.73 10.08 -7.51
CA SER A 79 6.79 10.80 -6.81
C SER A 79 6.29 12.20 -6.47
N LYS A 80 6.40 12.58 -5.21
CA LYS A 80 6.10 13.91 -4.74
C LYS A 80 7.40 14.53 -4.25
N ILE A 81 7.34 15.78 -3.82
CA ILE A 81 8.55 16.47 -3.41
C ILE A 81 9.23 15.79 -2.23
N THR A 82 8.48 15.39 -1.22
CA THR A 82 9.06 14.84 0.00
C THR A 82 8.76 13.38 0.23
N HIS A 83 7.95 12.78 -0.60
CA HIS A 83 7.51 11.39 -0.36
C HIS A 83 6.99 10.80 -1.66
N TYR A 84 6.58 9.54 -1.60
CA TYR A 84 5.83 8.90 -2.68
C TYR A 84 4.40 8.74 -2.22
N SER A 85 3.44 8.92 -3.13
CA SER A 85 2.06 8.62 -2.83
C SER A 85 1.71 7.27 -3.44
N PHE A 86 0.85 6.54 -2.75
CA PHE A 86 0.47 5.18 -3.14
C PHE A 86 -1.05 5.08 -3.23
N GLU A 87 -1.51 4.35 -4.22
CA GLU A 87 -2.95 4.11 -4.36
C GLU A 87 -3.13 2.68 -4.84
N TRP A 88 -3.88 1.90 -4.10
CA TRP A 88 -4.17 0.51 -4.47
C TRP A 88 -5.58 0.48 -5.03
N ILE A 89 -5.72 -0.02 -6.26
CA ILE A 89 -6.98 -0.04 -7.00
C ILE A 89 -7.36 -1.48 -7.27
N VAL A 90 -8.55 -1.87 -6.82
CA VAL A 90 -9.06 -3.22 -7.01
C VAL A 90 -10.41 -3.11 -7.69
N SER A 91 -10.58 -3.82 -8.79
CA SER A 91 -11.83 -3.80 -9.55
C SER A 91 -12.27 -2.38 -9.92
N GLY A 92 -11.29 -1.57 -10.30
CA GLY A 92 -11.58 -0.20 -10.74
C GLY A 92 -11.86 0.80 -9.64
N LYS A 93 -11.76 0.41 -8.37
CA LYS A 93 -12.02 1.32 -7.26
C LYS A 93 -10.81 1.44 -6.36
N THR A 94 -10.57 2.61 -5.85
CA THR A 94 -9.48 2.84 -4.91
C THR A 94 -9.84 2.18 -3.59
N SER A 95 -9.07 1.17 -3.22
CA SER A 95 -9.28 0.45 -1.98
C SER A 95 -8.47 1.03 -0.84
N PHE A 96 -7.26 1.46 -1.13
CA PHE A 96 -6.36 2.03 -0.12
C PHE A 96 -5.55 3.15 -0.73
N LYS A 97 -5.13 4.08 0.13
CA LYS A 97 -4.19 5.13 -0.22
C LYS A 97 -3.09 5.15 0.82
N GLY A 98 -1.94 5.66 0.46
CA GLY A 98 -0.83 5.70 1.39
C GLY A 98 0.23 6.70 1.01
N VAL A 99 1.18 6.86 1.93
CA VAL A 99 2.36 7.68 1.69
C VAL A 99 3.57 6.90 2.17
N GLY A 100 4.67 7.07 1.49
CA GLY A 100 5.87 6.34 1.84
C GLY A 100 7.14 7.10 1.57
N ILE A 101 8.20 6.65 2.19
CA ILE A 101 9.51 7.22 2.03
C ILE A 101 10.53 6.11 1.81
N LEU A 102 11.62 6.46 1.17
CA LEU A 102 12.73 5.54 1.03
C LEU A 102 13.51 5.47 2.32
N LEU A 103 13.85 4.25 2.71
CA LEU A 103 14.77 4.02 3.79
C LEU A 103 16.03 3.45 3.16
N GLY A 104 17.02 4.30 3.00
CA GLY A 104 18.22 3.91 2.27
C GLY A 104 17.90 3.79 0.79
N GLU A 105 18.50 2.83 0.11
CA GLU A 105 18.34 2.70 -1.32
C GLU A 105 17.40 1.61 -1.74
N LYS A 106 17.10 0.68 -0.86
CA LYS A 106 16.39 -0.52 -1.27
C LYS A 106 15.15 -0.85 -0.47
N ARG A 107 14.69 0.07 0.35
CA ARG A 107 13.47 -0.15 1.12
C ARG A 107 12.54 1.04 1.09
N LEU A 108 11.25 0.75 1.18
CA LEU A 108 10.23 1.78 1.28
C LEU A 108 9.40 1.50 2.53
N ALA A 109 9.22 2.50 3.35
CA ALA A 109 8.33 2.42 4.48
C ALA A 109 7.05 3.18 4.13
N VAL A 110 5.92 2.53 4.18
CA VAL A 110 4.66 3.10 3.70
C VAL A 110 3.60 2.95 4.77
N THR A 111 2.86 4.01 5.02
CA THR A 111 1.66 3.92 5.83
C THR A 111 0.46 4.05 4.91
N TYR A 112 -0.63 3.37 5.22
CA TYR A 112 -1.80 3.38 4.33
C TYR A 112 -3.10 3.33 5.14
N TRP A 113 -4.19 3.63 4.46
CA TRP A 113 -5.52 3.70 5.07
C TRP A 113 -6.56 3.39 3.99
N ASP A 114 -7.81 3.20 4.42
CA ASP A 114 -8.90 2.93 3.49
C ASP A 114 -9.05 4.07 2.52
N GLY A 115 -9.17 3.76 1.27
CA GLY A 115 -9.28 4.78 0.23
C GLY A 115 -10.49 5.67 0.37
N GLU A 116 -11.53 5.20 1.03
CA GLU A 116 -12.67 6.02 1.23
C GLU A 116 -12.66 6.76 2.52
N SER A 117 -11.68 6.62 3.31
CA SER A 117 -11.60 7.32 4.53
C SER A 117 -11.35 8.70 4.26
N ILE A 118 -11.88 9.51 5.06
CA ILE A 118 -11.65 10.72 4.88
C ILE A 118 -10.54 11.13 5.40
N GLY A 119 -9.95 11.47 5.19
CA GLY A 119 -9.09 11.95 5.72
C GLY A 119 -8.17 11.82 6.47
N LEU A 120 -7.30 11.95 5.99
CA LEU A 120 -6.32 12.00 6.59
C LEU A 120 -6.30 13.12 7.26
N PRO A 121 -5.99 13.02 8.20
CA PRO A 121 -5.78 14.04 9.00
C PRO A 121 -4.79 14.71 8.39
N VAL A 122 -4.88 15.41 7.93
CA VAL A 122 -4.01 16.00 7.41
C VAL A 122 -3.21 16.51 8.01
N GLY A 123 -3.00 16.45 8.14
CA GLY A 123 -2.05 17.12 8.71
C GLY A 123 -1.47 17.16 8.42
#